data_3f9a6a131199cf4cffc5bb9361e1c08f
#
_entry.id   3f9a6a131199cf4cffc5bb9361e1c08f
#
_cell.length_a   1.000
_cell.length_b   1.000
_cell.length_c   1.000
_cell.angle_alpha   90.00
_cell.angle_beta   90.00
_cell.angle_gamma   90.00
#
_symmetry.space_group_name_H-M   'P 1'
#
loop_
_entity.id
_entity.type
_entity.pdbx_description
1 polymer ?
#
loop_
_entity_poly.entity_id
_entity_poly.type
_entity_poly.pdbx_seq_one_letter_code
_entity_poly.pdbx_strand_id
1 'polypeptide(L)'
;MRYDYDVIVIGAGHAGCEAACAAARLGSTTLLLTIDMNKVAQMSCNPAVGGIAKGQIVREIDALGGQMGIVTDRSSIQFRMLNRSKGPAMWSPRSQSDRTRFIENWRKILDGTPNLYMWQDSATSLVIEDGAVNGVKTAFGVTFTAKAVVLTAGTFLNGLMHVGSVQVEGGRVSEPASHGITEQLVELGFIASRMKTGTPVRLDARTIDYSLAQRQDGETDFHHFSYLPGIHSSLKQRPCWIVYTNDEVHRVLHEGLPYSPLYNGQIQSVGPRYCPSIETKLVTFPDKDSHQLFIEPEGETTQEMYLNGFSSSMPWDVQIEALTKIPALRHVQVYRPGYAIEYDFFDPRQLTHTLETKLVKGLFFAGQVNGTTGYEEAAGQGLVAGINAHQSINGKEPFVLSRDEAYIGVLIDDLVTKGVDEPYRMFTSRAEHRILLRQDDADMRLTPKGYELGLATQERYDLMKSKREQVEGLVQFARDFSVKAAIINPSLEKAGLQPLKQGAKLYDLLLRPQLDIQQLAQFIPALHDKIEALEQARREEIVEAAEIKIKYHGYIQREEMIAQKIGRLEQVRIKGRFNYSTIKQISIEARQKLERIDPETIGQASRIPGISPSDINILLVLMGR
;
A
#
# COMPACT_ATOMS: atom_id res chain seq x y z
N MET A 1 -2.45 7.13 -36.58
CA MET A 1 -2.88 6.99 -35.18
C MET A 1 -3.25 5.53 -34.97
N ARG A 2 -2.92 4.94 -33.83
CA ARG A 2 -3.28 3.55 -33.50
C ARG A 2 -4.62 3.56 -32.76
N TYR A 3 -5.54 2.66 -33.14
CA TYR A 3 -6.82 2.46 -32.46
C TYR A 3 -6.90 1.10 -31.78
N ASP A 4 -6.00 0.17 -32.11
CA ASP A 4 -5.95 -1.20 -31.61
C ASP A 4 -4.78 -1.38 -30.64
N TYR A 5 -5.06 -1.88 -29.46
CA TYR A 5 -4.10 -2.14 -28.40
C TYR A 5 -4.27 -3.58 -27.87
N ASP A 6 -3.27 -4.07 -27.18
CA ASP A 6 -3.40 -5.32 -26.44
C ASP A 6 -4.12 -5.08 -25.11
N VAL A 7 -3.75 -4.00 -24.41
CA VAL A 7 -4.30 -3.62 -23.10
C VAL A 7 -4.67 -2.14 -23.11
N ILE A 8 -5.84 -1.79 -22.58
CA ILE A 8 -6.21 -0.40 -22.24
C ILE A 8 -6.33 -0.28 -20.73
N VAL A 9 -5.70 0.74 -20.16
CA VAL A 9 -5.82 1.09 -18.75
C VAL A 9 -6.60 2.41 -18.63
N ILE A 10 -7.72 2.39 -17.91
CA ILE A 10 -8.58 3.56 -17.69
C ILE A 10 -8.23 4.20 -16.35
N GLY A 11 -7.71 5.43 -16.40
CA GLY A 11 -7.29 6.20 -15.23
C GLY A 11 -5.79 6.12 -14.98
N ALA A 12 -5.12 7.29 -14.90
CA ALA A 12 -3.70 7.40 -14.62
C ALA A 12 -3.40 7.75 -13.15
N GLY A 13 -4.15 7.17 -12.20
CA GLY A 13 -3.81 7.17 -10.79
C GLY A 13 -2.66 6.19 -10.47
N HIS A 14 -2.37 5.98 -9.19
CA HIS A 14 -1.27 5.07 -8.77
C HIS A 14 -1.45 3.65 -9.32
N ALA A 15 -2.68 3.13 -9.31
CA ALA A 15 -3.00 1.82 -9.89
C ALA A 15 -2.79 1.80 -11.40
N GLY A 16 -3.29 2.81 -12.11
CA GLY A 16 -3.20 2.86 -13.56
C GLY A 16 -1.78 3.03 -14.07
N CYS A 17 -0.96 3.83 -13.41
CA CYS A 17 0.44 4.02 -13.76
C CYS A 17 1.24 2.72 -13.63
N GLU A 18 1.09 1.99 -12.51
CA GLU A 18 1.75 0.68 -12.33
C GLU A 18 1.22 -0.37 -13.31
N ALA A 19 -0.11 -0.44 -13.52
CA ALA A 19 -0.71 -1.40 -14.45
C ALA A 19 -0.23 -1.19 -15.89
N ALA A 20 -0.22 0.06 -16.35
CA ALA A 20 0.20 0.40 -17.70
C ALA A 20 1.69 0.14 -17.93
N CYS A 21 2.55 0.53 -16.97
CA CYS A 21 3.97 0.24 -17.03
C CYS A 21 4.23 -1.28 -17.03
N ALA A 22 3.55 -2.05 -16.18
CA ALA A 22 3.72 -3.50 -16.11
C ALA A 22 3.36 -4.18 -17.42
N ALA A 23 2.14 -3.92 -17.94
CA ALA A 23 1.69 -4.53 -19.19
C ALA A 23 2.60 -4.17 -20.37
N ALA A 24 2.98 -2.90 -20.49
CA ALA A 24 3.83 -2.42 -21.59
C ALA A 24 5.25 -3.00 -21.55
N ARG A 25 5.87 -3.04 -20.36
CA ARG A 25 7.22 -3.58 -20.17
C ARG A 25 7.29 -5.10 -20.39
N LEU A 26 6.18 -5.81 -20.15
CA LEU A 26 6.05 -7.22 -20.48
C LEU A 26 5.84 -7.48 -21.98
N GLY A 27 5.66 -6.42 -22.78
CA GLY A 27 5.59 -6.48 -24.24
C GLY A 27 4.20 -6.24 -24.84
N SER A 28 3.16 -5.99 -24.04
CA SER A 28 1.83 -5.63 -24.57
C SER A 28 1.82 -4.19 -25.08
N THR A 29 1.24 -3.96 -26.25
CA THR A 29 0.89 -2.59 -26.68
C THR A 29 -0.21 -2.05 -25.78
N THR A 30 0.11 -1.04 -25.01
CA THR A 30 -0.75 -0.55 -23.92
C THR A 30 -1.15 0.89 -24.14
N LEU A 31 -2.45 1.20 -23.98
CA LEU A 31 -2.98 2.57 -23.95
C LEU A 31 -3.33 2.93 -22.50
N LEU A 32 -2.77 4.02 -22.00
CA LEU A 32 -3.18 4.66 -20.75
C LEU A 32 -4.12 5.82 -21.06
N LEU A 33 -5.40 5.66 -20.75
CA LEU A 33 -6.45 6.66 -20.96
C LEU A 33 -6.68 7.46 -19.67
N THR A 34 -6.55 8.78 -19.72
CA THR A 34 -6.71 9.65 -18.54
C THR A 34 -7.38 10.97 -18.91
N ILE A 35 -8.12 11.53 -17.96
CA ILE A 35 -8.78 12.83 -18.11
C ILE A 35 -7.78 14.00 -18.13
N ASP A 36 -6.63 13.86 -17.48
CA ASP A 36 -5.58 14.89 -17.45
C ASP A 36 -4.18 14.25 -17.38
N MET A 37 -3.42 14.38 -18.47
CA MET A 37 -2.06 13.87 -18.57
C MET A 37 -1.05 14.63 -17.69
N ASN A 38 -1.39 15.80 -17.15
CA ASN A 38 -0.54 16.59 -16.25
C ASN A 38 -0.74 16.20 -14.76
N LYS A 39 -1.67 15.29 -14.47
CA LYS A 39 -2.03 14.87 -13.12
C LYS A 39 -1.85 13.37 -12.88
N VAL A 40 -0.94 12.74 -13.62
CA VAL A 40 -0.65 11.30 -13.46
C VAL A 40 -0.15 11.02 -12.05
N ALA A 41 -0.65 9.95 -11.44
CA ALA A 41 -0.35 9.52 -10.08
C ALA A 41 -0.41 10.65 -9.03
N GLN A 42 -1.26 11.66 -9.23
CA GLN A 42 -1.36 12.79 -8.32
C GLN A 42 -1.78 12.33 -6.92
N MET A 43 -1.02 12.78 -5.91
CA MET A 43 -1.34 12.58 -4.49
C MET A 43 -2.52 13.48 -4.09
N SER A 44 -3.74 12.95 -4.16
CA SER A 44 -4.97 13.71 -3.90
C SER A 44 -5.18 14.04 -2.43
N CYS A 45 -4.68 13.17 -1.54
CA CYS A 45 -4.77 13.30 -0.09
C CYS A 45 -3.43 13.78 0.47
N ASN A 46 -2.76 13.04 1.34
CA ASN A 46 -1.48 13.43 1.92
C ASN A 46 -0.33 13.34 0.91
N PRO A 47 0.68 14.20 1.00
CA PRO A 47 1.85 14.18 0.11
C PRO A 47 2.91 13.17 0.61
N ALA A 48 2.49 11.95 0.91
CA ALA A 48 3.36 10.93 1.48
C ALA A 48 3.07 9.54 0.92
N VAL A 49 4.13 8.74 0.81
CA VAL A 49 4.10 7.33 0.42
C VAL A 49 4.65 6.48 1.55
N GLY A 50 4.06 5.30 1.75
CA GLY A 50 4.46 4.36 2.79
C GLY A 50 3.77 4.57 4.12
N GLY A 51 4.42 4.14 5.19
CA GLY A 51 3.83 4.04 6.52
C GLY A 51 3.48 2.60 6.89
N ILE A 52 2.79 2.41 8.01
CA ILE A 52 2.54 1.10 8.62
C ILE A 52 1.89 0.14 7.62
N ALA A 53 2.55 -0.98 7.34
CA ALA A 53 2.24 -2.01 6.34
C ALA A 53 2.31 -1.52 4.87
N LYS A 54 2.16 -0.24 4.63
CA LYS A 54 2.14 0.36 3.28
C LYS A 54 3.55 0.48 2.70
N GLY A 55 4.53 0.83 3.54
CA GLY A 55 5.94 0.84 3.15
C GLY A 55 6.42 -0.52 2.67
N GLN A 56 5.93 -1.60 3.29
CA GLN A 56 6.18 -2.97 2.84
C GLN A 56 5.64 -3.21 1.43
N ILE A 57 4.40 -2.78 1.14
CA ILE A 57 3.81 -2.89 -0.21
C ILE A 57 4.67 -2.17 -1.25
N VAL A 58 5.16 -0.97 -0.96
CA VAL A 58 6.02 -0.23 -1.91
C VAL A 58 7.35 -0.96 -2.17
N ARG A 59 7.95 -1.53 -1.13
CA ARG A 59 9.15 -2.37 -1.26
C ARG A 59 8.88 -3.62 -2.10
N GLU A 60 7.70 -4.24 -1.95
CA GLU A 60 7.26 -5.38 -2.76
C GLU A 60 7.02 -5.00 -4.23
N ILE A 61 6.38 -3.86 -4.48
CA ILE A 61 6.22 -3.30 -5.83
C ILE A 61 7.59 -3.10 -6.49
N ASP A 62 8.54 -2.48 -5.80
CA ASP A 62 9.89 -2.25 -6.31
C ASP A 62 10.63 -3.56 -6.58
N ALA A 63 10.54 -4.53 -5.66
CA ALA A 63 11.16 -5.85 -5.80
C ALA A 63 10.68 -6.60 -7.05
N LEU A 64 9.39 -6.49 -7.39
CA LEU A 64 8.79 -7.07 -8.59
C LEU A 64 9.18 -6.33 -9.88
N GLY A 65 9.76 -5.14 -9.79
CA GLY A 65 10.11 -4.31 -10.93
C GLY A 65 9.13 -3.16 -11.21
N GLY A 66 8.19 -2.86 -10.28
CA GLY A 66 7.33 -1.67 -10.34
C GLY A 66 8.10 -0.37 -10.15
N GLN A 67 7.42 0.76 -10.23
CA GLN A 67 8.04 2.08 -10.35
C GLN A 67 7.80 3.00 -9.14
N MET A 68 6.79 2.72 -8.31
CA MET A 68 6.40 3.62 -7.23
C MET A 68 7.53 3.89 -6.23
N GLY A 69 8.36 2.88 -5.90
CA GLY A 69 9.51 3.03 -5.01
C GLY A 69 10.54 4.02 -5.57
N ILE A 70 10.89 3.87 -6.85
CA ILE A 70 11.83 4.75 -7.58
C ILE A 70 11.33 6.20 -7.61
N VAL A 71 10.05 6.39 -7.96
CA VAL A 71 9.45 7.73 -8.03
C VAL A 71 9.41 8.39 -6.66
N THR A 72 9.08 7.61 -5.63
CA THR A 72 9.06 8.09 -4.24
C THR A 72 10.43 8.57 -3.79
N ASP A 73 11.48 7.75 -4.00
CA ASP A 73 12.84 8.11 -3.60
C ASP A 73 13.34 9.35 -4.34
N ARG A 74 13.03 9.50 -5.63
CA ARG A 74 13.41 10.68 -6.43
C ARG A 74 12.67 11.96 -6.04
N SER A 75 11.51 11.87 -5.42
CA SER A 75 10.67 13.01 -5.02
C SER A 75 10.64 13.25 -3.52
N SER A 76 11.40 12.48 -2.75
CA SER A 76 11.43 12.53 -1.28
C SER A 76 11.97 13.86 -0.76
N ILE A 77 11.22 14.51 0.14
CA ILE A 77 11.62 15.69 0.90
C ILE A 77 11.73 15.40 2.40
N GLN A 78 11.34 14.22 2.85
CA GLN A 78 11.58 13.71 4.19
C GLN A 78 11.40 12.19 4.21
N PHE A 79 12.29 11.47 4.86
CA PHE A 79 12.19 10.04 5.08
C PHE A 79 12.17 9.71 6.56
N ARG A 80 11.39 8.67 6.95
CA ARG A 80 11.35 8.11 8.29
C ARG A 80 11.05 6.61 8.26
N MET A 81 11.75 5.85 9.10
CA MET A 81 11.40 4.44 9.38
C MET A 81 10.49 4.38 10.60
N LEU A 82 9.21 4.13 10.38
CA LEU A 82 8.23 4.02 11.47
C LEU A 82 8.36 2.67 12.21
N ASN A 83 7.97 2.67 13.50
CA ASN A 83 7.94 1.48 14.35
C ASN A 83 9.31 0.81 14.60
N ARG A 84 10.42 1.52 14.54
CA ARG A 84 11.76 0.95 14.84
C ARG A 84 11.83 0.23 16.18
N SER A 85 11.18 0.76 17.23
CA SER A 85 11.14 0.15 18.56
C SER A 85 10.32 -1.16 18.63
N LYS A 86 9.52 -1.49 17.60
CA LYS A 86 8.67 -2.68 17.59
C LYS A 86 9.29 -3.88 16.86
N GLY A 87 10.51 -3.74 16.38
CA GLY A 87 11.24 -4.78 15.65
C GLY A 87 10.97 -4.85 14.15
N PRO A 88 11.82 -5.60 13.40
CA PRO A 88 11.89 -5.54 11.93
C PRO A 88 10.60 -5.95 11.21
N ALA A 89 9.80 -6.85 11.79
CA ALA A 89 8.49 -7.22 11.22
C ALA A 89 7.50 -6.03 11.16
N MET A 90 7.75 -4.98 11.94
CA MET A 90 6.88 -3.79 12.05
C MET A 90 7.52 -2.55 11.43
N TRP A 91 8.79 -2.60 11.05
CA TRP A 91 9.47 -1.47 10.42
C TRP A 91 8.80 -1.11 9.11
N SER A 92 8.46 0.16 8.97
CA SER A 92 7.62 0.62 7.88
C SER A 92 8.17 1.94 7.34
N PRO A 93 8.83 1.94 6.17
CA PRO A 93 9.36 3.15 5.57
C PRO A 93 8.22 4.10 5.16
N ARG A 94 8.42 5.40 5.38
CA ARG A 94 7.52 6.47 4.99
C ARG A 94 8.30 7.66 4.47
N SER A 95 7.92 8.17 3.32
CA SER A 95 8.48 9.38 2.72
C SER A 95 7.42 10.44 2.52
N GLN A 96 7.72 11.69 2.92
CA GLN A 96 7.03 12.86 2.38
C GLN A 96 7.62 13.15 1.01
N SER A 97 6.75 13.44 0.04
CA SER A 97 7.16 13.68 -1.34
C SER A 97 6.78 15.09 -1.78
N ASP A 98 7.60 15.68 -2.63
CA ASP A 98 7.18 16.83 -3.43
C ASP A 98 6.18 16.35 -4.49
N ARG A 99 4.92 16.81 -4.37
CA ARG A 99 3.82 16.38 -5.24
C ARG A 99 4.09 16.66 -6.71
N THR A 100 4.68 17.81 -7.03
CA THR A 100 4.98 18.20 -8.41
C THR A 100 6.07 17.31 -8.98
N ARG A 101 7.15 17.11 -8.23
CA ARG A 101 8.25 16.21 -8.63
C ARG A 101 7.80 14.76 -8.74
N PHE A 102 6.87 14.32 -7.89
CA PHE A 102 6.29 12.98 -7.98
C PHE A 102 5.54 12.78 -9.31
N ILE A 103 4.69 13.74 -9.70
CA ILE A 103 4.00 13.73 -11.00
C ILE A 103 4.99 13.77 -12.16
N GLU A 104 5.98 14.67 -12.12
CA GLU A 104 7.00 14.79 -13.16
C GLU A 104 7.82 13.51 -13.34
N ASN A 105 8.21 12.85 -12.25
CA ASN A 105 8.95 11.60 -12.31
C ASN A 105 8.10 10.46 -12.87
N TRP A 106 6.82 10.37 -12.47
CA TRP A 106 5.89 9.42 -13.09
C TRP A 106 5.71 9.69 -14.57
N ARG A 107 5.51 10.95 -14.96
CA ARG A 107 5.36 11.31 -16.36
C ARG A 107 6.57 10.91 -17.20
N LYS A 108 7.79 11.15 -16.72
CA LYS A 108 9.02 10.72 -17.39
C LYS A 108 9.10 9.20 -17.57
N ILE A 109 8.64 8.43 -16.57
CA ILE A 109 8.61 6.97 -16.67
C ILE A 109 7.59 6.53 -17.71
N LEU A 110 6.38 7.08 -17.69
CA LEU A 110 5.32 6.75 -18.64
C LEU A 110 5.75 7.07 -20.08
N ASP A 111 6.26 8.28 -20.33
CA ASP A 111 6.72 8.71 -21.65
C ASP A 111 7.94 7.90 -22.15
N GLY A 112 8.79 7.41 -21.24
CA GLY A 112 9.97 6.60 -21.55
C GLY A 112 9.72 5.09 -21.60
N THR A 113 8.51 4.61 -21.29
CA THR A 113 8.21 3.18 -21.29
C THR A 113 7.89 2.69 -22.71
N PRO A 114 8.66 1.75 -23.27
CA PRO A 114 8.34 1.17 -24.58
C PRO A 114 6.95 0.55 -24.60
N ASN A 115 6.28 0.58 -25.75
CA ASN A 115 4.93 0.05 -25.99
C ASN A 115 3.81 0.72 -25.20
N LEU A 116 4.08 1.78 -24.44
CA LEU A 116 3.09 2.55 -23.70
C LEU A 116 2.71 3.81 -24.48
N TYR A 117 1.41 4.00 -24.65
CA TYR A 117 0.81 5.15 -25.31
C TYR A 117 -0.16 5.83 -24.35
N MET A 118 -0.30 7.14 -24.45
CA MET A 118 -1.22 7.89 -23.61
C MET A 118 -2.25 8.63 -24.45
N TRP A 119 -3.48 8.71 -23.93
CA TRP A 119 -4.57 9.45 -24.53
C TRP A 119 -5.32 10.26 -23.47
N GLN A 120 -5.55 11.54 -23.73
CA GLN A 120 -6.28 12.40 -22.81
C GLN A 120 -7.73 12.54 -23.23
N ASP A 121 -8.61 11.80 -22.52
CA ASP A 121 -10.06 11.86 -22.66
C ASP A 121 -10.71 11.15 -21.47
N SER A 122 -12.03 11.27 -21.33
CA SER A 122 -12.81 10.49 -20.36
C SER A 122 -13.38 9.23 -21.01
N ALA A 123 -13.21 8.08 -20.37
CA ALA A 123 -13.92 6.87 -20.75
C ALA A 123 -15.39 6.97 -20.34
N THR A 124 -16.32 6.68 -21.27
CA THR A 124 -17.77 6.74 -21.04
C THR A 124 -18.45 5.38 -21.06
N SER A 125 -17.90 4.42 -21.79
CA SER A 125 -18.41 3.05 -21.82
C SER A 125 -17.36 2.05 -22.26
N LEU A 126 -17.57 0.80 -21.89
CA LEU A 126 -16.79 -0.35 -22.37
C LEU A 126 -17.45 -0.92 -23.62
N VAL A 127 -16.65 -1.41 -24.56
CA VAL A 127 -17.13 -2.24 -25.66
C VAL A 127 -17.08 -3.68 -25.16
N ILE A 128 -18.24 -4.32 -25.07
CA ILE A 128 -18.37 -5.70 -24.57
C ILE A 128 -19.15 -6.51 -25.63
N GLU A 129 -18.59 -7.64 -26.05
CA GLU A 129 -19.15 -8.55 -27.01
C GLU A 129 -18.93 -9.99 -26.51
N ASP A 130 -19.98 -10.83 -26.62
CA ASP A 130 -19.92 -12.24 -26.21
C ASP A 130 -19.36 -12.51 -24.81
N GLY A 131 -19.64 -11.60 -23.83
CA GLY A 131 -19.17 -11.71 -22.45
C GLY A 131 -17.69 -11.38 -22.24
N ALA A 132 -17.03 -10.79 -23.24
CA ALA A 132 -15.64 -10.33 -23.17
C ALA A 132 -15.54 -8.84 -23.47
N VAL A 133 -14.55 -8.15 -22.84
CA VAL A 133 -14.25 -6.76 -23.18
C VAL A 133 -13.45 -6.70 -24.48
N ASN A 134 -13.85 -5.80 -25.40
CA ASN A 134 -13.22 -5.58 -26.70
C ASN A 134 -12.73 -4.16 -26.91
N GLY A 135 -12.87 -3.28 -25.90
CA GLY A 135 -12.40 -1.91 -26.02
C GLY A 135 -13.12 -0.90 -25.12
N VAL A 136 -12.90 0.37 -25.42
CA VAL A 136 -13.39 1.53 -24.66
C VAL A 136 -13.86 2.62 -25.61
N LYS A 137 -15.00 3.27 -25.28
CA LYS A 137 -15.46 4.51 -25.92
C LYS A 137 -15.16 5.70 -25.03
N THR A 138 -14.77 6.81 -25.65
CA THR A 138 -14.43 8.06 -24.96
C THR A 138 -15.49 9.13 -25.17
N ALA A 139 -15.42 10.20 -24.37
CA ALA A 139 -16.35 11.32 -24.40
C ALA A 139 -16.28 12.10 -25.75
N PHE A 140 -15.12 12.15 -26.39
CA PHE A 140 -14.96 12.74 -27.73
C PHE A 140 -15.40 11.81 -28.86
N GLY A 141 -16.01 10.65 -28.53
CA GLY A 141 -16.57 9.72 -29.50
C GLY A 141 -15.53 8.78 -30.15
N VAL A 142 -14.31 8.75 -29.64
CA VAL A 142 -13.28 7.82 -30.12
C VAL A 142 -13.49 6.45 -29.49
N THR A 143 -13.40 5.41 -30.31
CA THR A 143 -13.42 4.01 -29.85
C THR A 143 -12.03 3.41 -30.04
N PHE A 144 -11.47 2.87 -28.95
CA PHE A 144 -10.24 2.09 -28.98
C PHE A 144 -10.59 0.63 -28.73
N THR A 145 -9.98 -0.28 -29.47
CA THR A 145 -10.13 -1.73 -29.27
C THR A 145 -8.99 -2.29 -28.44
N ALA A 146 -9.28 -3.30 -27.61
CA ALA A 146 -8.29 -4.00 -26.83
C ALA A 146 -8.75 -5.41 -26.45
N LYS A 147 -7.80 -6.32 -26.24
CA LYS A 147 -8.04 -7.68 -25.75
C LYS A 147 -8.29 -7.74 -24.24
N ALA A 148 -7.77 -6.75 -23.49
CA ALA A 148 -8.00 -6.60 -22.05
C ALA A 148 -8.12 -5.11 -21.66
N VAL A 149 -8.92 -4.85 -20.63
CA VAL A 149 -9.11 -3.50 -20.06
C VAL A 149 -8.91 -3.56 -18.55
N VAL A 150 -8.14 -2.61 -18.02
CA VAL A 150 -7.93 -2.45 -16.58
C VAL A 150 -8.61 -1.15 -16.13
N LEU A 151 -9.65 -1.25 -15.30
CA LEU A 151 -10.37 -0.11 -14.74
C LEU A 151 -9.73 0.34 -13.42
N THR A 152 -9.24 1.59 -13.39
CA THR A 152 -8.56 2.18 -12.23
C THR A 152 -9.07 3.60 -11.92
N ALA A 153 -10.39 3.79 -11.96
CA ALA A 153 -11.04 5.11 -11.98
C ALA A 153 -10.97 5.90 -10.65
N GLY A 154 -10.38 5.36 -9.58
CA GLY A 154 -10.18 6.07 -8.31
C GLY A 154 -11.49 6.56 -7.69
N THR A 155 -11.59 7.89 -7.43
CA THR A 155 -12.76 8.56 -6.86
C THR A 155 -13.65 9.20 -7.93
N PHE A 156 -13.46 8.86 -9.21
CA PHE A 156 -14.08 9.60 -10.31
C PHE A 156 -15.44 9.06 -10.76
N LEU A 157 -15.72 7.75 -10.56
CA LEU A 157 -17.02 7.17 -10.93
C LEU A 157 -18.13 7.78 -10.07
N ASN A 158 -18.99 8.56 -10.72
CA ASN A 158 -20.08 9.31 -10.10
C ASN A 158 -19.62 10.10 -8.86
N GLY A 159 -18.41 10.69 -8.93
CA GLY A 159 -17.79 11.41 -7.84
C GLY A 159 -18.59 12.63 -7.43
N LEU A 160 -18.83 12.81 -6.11
CA LEU A 160 -19.58 13.92 -5.53
C LEU A 160 -18.86 14.43 -4.28
N MET A 161 -18.42 15.69 -4.34
CA MET A 161 -17.76 16.36 -3.22
C MET A 161 -18.76 17.12 -2.34
N HIS A 162 -18.49 17.15 -1.02
CA HIS A 162 -19.34 17.78 -0.01
C HIS A 162 -18.53 18.73 0.88
N VAL A 163 -19.02 19.96 1.04
CA VAL A 163 -18.56 20.95 2.02
C VAL A 163 -19.81 21.56 2.67
N GLY A 164 -20.13 21.16 3.90
CA GLY A 164 -21.43 21.48 4.49
C GLY A 164 -22.58 21.04 3.60
N SER A 165 -23.54 21.91 3.35
CA SER A 165 -24.68 21.65 2.47
C SER A 165 -24.35 21.70 0.97
N VAL A 166 -23.15 22.20 0.61
CA VAL A 166 -22.75 22.36 -0.80
C VAL A 166 -22.28 21.03 -1.37
N GLN A 167 -22.82 20.69 -2.54
CA GLN A 167 -22.42 19.51 -3.32
C GLN A 167 -21.85 19.95 -4.65
N VAL A 168 -20.72 19.37 -5.05
CA VAL A 168 -20.08 19.63 -6.33
C VAL A 168 -19.71 18.30 -6.97
N GLU A 169 -20.22 18.06 -8.18
CA GLU A 169 -19.80 16.91 -8.98
C GLU A 169 -18.32 16.99 -9.33
N GLY A 170 -17.62 15.89 -9.19
CA GLY A 170 -16.20 15.82 -9.51
C GLY A 170 -15.51 14.67 -8.77
N GLY A 171 -14.48 14.11 -9.36
CA GLY A 171 -13.64 13.10 -8.72
C GLY A 171 -12.62 13.72 -7.75
N ARG A 172 -12.32 15.00 -7.94
CA ARG A 172 -11.38 15.81 -7.17
C ARG A 172 -11.68 17.29 -7.44
N VAL A 173 -11.24 18.21 -6.56
CA VAL A 173 -11.43 19.65 -6.78
C VAL A 173 -10.93 20.06 -8.17
N SER A 174 -11.80 20.72 -8.93
CA SER A 174 -11.57 21.20 -10.30
C SER A 174 -11.33 20.09 -11.35
N GLU A 175 -11.80 18.89 -11.07
CA GLU A 175 -11.73 17.77 -12.01
C GLU A 175 -13.11 17.09 -12.11
N PRO A 176 -13.64 16.87 -13.34
CA PRO A 176 -14.99 16.37 -13.54
C PRO A 176 -15.15 14.92 -13.03
N ALA A 177 -16.37 14.54 -12.68
CA ALA A 177 -16.73 13.15 -12.46
C ALA A 177 -16.79 12.38 -13.79
N SER A 178 -16.69 11.05 -13.71
CA SER A 178 -16.86 10.14 -14.83
C SER A 178 -18.20 9.40 -14.70
N HIS A 179 -19.01 9.42 -15.75
CA HIS A 179 -20.33 8.81 -15.79
C HIS A 179 -20.42 7.77 -16.91
N GLY A 180 -21.37 6.85 -16.81
CA GLY A 180 -21.72 5.85 -17.83
C GLY A 180 -21.13 4.47 -17.57
N ILE A 181 -19.91 4.36 -17.05
CA ILE A 181 -19.26 3.06 -16.78
C ILE A 181 -19.94 2.31 -15.65
N THR A 182 -20.28 2.98 -14.55
CA THR A 182 -20.96 2.32 -13.41
C THR A 182 -22.32 1.78 -13.85
N GLU A 183 -23.10 2.59 -14.53
CA GLU A 183 -24.44 2.25 -15.02
C GLU A 183 -24.38 1.02 -15.92
N GLN A 184 -23.47 1.02 -16.90
CA GLN A 184 -23.26 -0.11 -17.81
C GLN A 184 -22.87 -1.39 -17.05
N LEU A 185 -21.95 -1.30 -16.08
CA LEU A 185 -21.52 -2.47 -15.32
C LEU A 185 -22.66 -3.02 -14.43
N VAL A 186 -23.47 -2.15 -13.84
CA VAL A 186 -24.66 -2.55 -13.06
C VAL A 186 -25.69 -3.26 -13.97
N GLU A 187 -25.93 -2.77 -15.18
CA GLU A 187 -26.78 -3.43 -16.16
C GLU A 187 -26.27 -4.83 -16.55
N LEU A 188 -24.96 -5.04 -16.52
CA LEU A 188 -24.32 -6.35 -16.75
C LEU A 188 -24.34 -7.27 -15.51
N GLY A 189 -24.91 -6.81 -14.40
CA GLY A 189 -25.07 -7.59 -13.17
C GLY A 189 -23.98 -7.38 -12.13
N PHE A 190 -23.07 -6.41 -12.30
CA PHE A 190 -22.11 -6.08 -11.25
C PHE A 190 -22.80 -5.41 -10.05
N ILE A 191 -22.37 -5.79 -8.85
CA ILE A 191 -22.81 -5.17 -7.61
C ILE A 191 -21.90 -3.95 -7.35
N ALA A 192 -22.47 -2.77 -7.47
CA ALA A 192 -21.86 -1.50 -7.12
C ALA A 192 -22.43 -0.95 -5.82
N SER A 193 -21.66 -0.14 -5.12
CA SER A 193 -22.07 0.63 -3.96
C SER A 193 -21.24 1.90 -3.85
N ARG A 194 -21.48 2.73 -2.83
CA ARG A 194 -20.74 3.98 -2.64
C ARG A 194 -19.88 3.94 -1.39
N MET A 195 -18.69 4.48 -1.52
CA MET A 195 -17.77 4.74 -0.41
C MET A 195 -17.46 6.22 -0.30
N LYS A 196 -17.02 6.62 0.87
CA LYS A 196 -16.63 8.00 1.16
C LYS A 196 -15.17 8.04 1.63
N THR A 197 -14.43 9.03 1.14
CA THR A 197 -13.17 9.46 1.72
C THR A 197 -13.18 10.97 1.90
N GLY A 198 -12.06 11.56 2.36
CA GLY A 198 -11.99 13.00 2.55
C GLY A 198 -10.56 13.50 2.56
N THR A 199 -10.41 14.80 2.47
CA THR A 199 -9.14 15.50 2.54
C THR A 199 -9.26 16.73 3.44
N PRO A 200 -8.20 17.12 4.18
CA PRO A 200 -8.21 18.35 4.97
C PRO A 200 -7.93 19.59 4.11
N VAL A 201 -8.04 20.73 4.75
CA VAL A 201 -7.64 22.05 4.22
C VAL A 201 -6.18 22.06 3.77
N ARG A 202 -5.87 22.99 2.87
CA ARG A 202 -4.48 23.36 2.53
C ARG A 202 -4.16 24.74 3.06
N LEU A 203 -3.13 24.81 3.90
CA LEU A 203 -2.72 26.02 4.61
C LEU A 203 -1.61 26.75 3.85
N ASP A 204 -1.56 28.07 4.01
CA ASP A 204 -0.44 28.89 3.55
C ASP A 204 0.65 28.93 4.62
N ALA A 205 1.81 28.33 4.33
CA ALA A 205 2.95 28.24 5.22
C ALA A 205 3.43 29.59 5.77
N ARG A 206 3.24 30.69 5.02
CA ARG A 206 3.65 32.04 5.41
C ARG A 206 2.85 32.62 6.56
N THR A 207 1.70 32.03 6.87
CA THR A 207 0.75 32.52 7.89
C THR A 207 0.70 31.63 9.13
N ILE A 208 1.58 30.63 9.21
CA ILE A 208 1.67 29.70 10.33
C ILE A 208 2.72 30.20 11.33
N ASP A 209 2.37 30.25 12.61
CA ASP A 209 3.33 30.52 13.67
C ASP A 209 4.06 29.24 14.10
N TYR A 210 5.17 28.96 13.47
CA TYR A 210 5.99 27.77 13.74
C TYR A 210 6.63 27.75 15.15
N SER A 211 6.70 28.89 15.83
CA SER A 211 7.20 28.95 17.20
C SER A 211 6.28 28.23 18.21
N LEU A 212 5.00 28.05 17.83
CA LEU A 212 3.97 27.35 18.60
C LEU A 212 3.72 25.92 18.10
N ALA A 213 4.57 25.40 17.22
CA ALA A 213 4.46 24.05 16.67
C ALA A 213 5.74 23.25 16.96
N GLN A 214 5.60 21.95 17.21
CA GLN A 214 6.73 21.06 17.44
C GLN A 214 7.32 20.60 16.11
N ARG A 215 8.59 20.94 15.86
CA ARG A 215 9.31 20.51 14.66
C ARG A 215 9.60 19.00 14.69
N GLN A 216 9.41 18.34 13.54
CA GLN A 216 9.74 16.94 13.32
C GLN A 216 10.58 16.78 12.04
N ASP A 217 11.87 16.53 12.20
CA ASP A 217 12.79 16.29 11.11
C ASP A 217 12.70 14.84 10.58
N GLY A 218 13.22 14.62 9.38
CA GLY A 218 13.43 13.31 8.81
C GLY A 218 14.66 12.59 9.39
N GLU A 219 14.83 11.34 9.01
CA GLU A 219 16.00 10.53 9.26
C GLU A 219 16.99 10.65 8.10
N THR A 220 18.29 10.52 8.40
CA THR A 220 19.37 10.68 7.41
C THR A 220 20.16 9.38 7.21
N ASP A 221 19.59 8.25 7.62
CA ASP A 221 20.20 6.95 7.44
C ASP A 221 20.06 6.43 5.98
N PHE A 222 20.58 5.22 5.72
CA PHE A 222 20.65 4.62 4.40
C PHE A 222 19.30 4.13 3.85
N HIS A 223 18.24 4.12 4.63
CA HIS A 223 16.96 3.54 4.21
C HIS A 223 16.25 4.38 3.13
N HIS A 224 15.69 3.67 2.15
CA HIS A 224 14.91 4.18 1.02
C HIS A 224 13.96 3.08 0.52
N PHE A 225 13.16 3.35 -0.53
CA PHE A 225 12.22 2.35 -1.04
C PHE A 225 12.79 1.44 -2.11
N SER A 226 13.52 1.99 -3.08
CA SER A 226 14.05 1.19 -4.19
C SER A 226 15.26 0.35 -3.76
N TYR A 227 15.35 -0.88 -4.27
CA TYR A 227 16.53 -1.73 -4.12
C TYR A 227 17.64 -1.40 -5.12
N LEU A 228 17.39 -0.50 -6.06
CA LEU A 228 18.41 -0.03 -6.99
C LEU A 228 19.33 1.00 -6.33
N PRO A 229 20.65 0.83 -6.41
CA PRO A 229 21.58 1.82 -5.89
C PRO A 229 21.51 3.14 -6.70
N GLY A 230 21.82 4.25 -6.04
CA GLY A 230 21.85 5.56 -6.68
C GLY A 230 20.48 6.20 -6.93
N ILE A 231 19.39 5.56 -6.53
CA ILE A 231 18.06 6.17 -6.56
C ILE A 231 17.86 6.95 -5.25
N HIS A 232 17.94 8.27 -5.32
CA HIS A 232 17.76 9.17 -4.19
C HIS A 232 17.26 10.54 -4.67
N SER A 233 16.74 11.31 -3.73
CA SER A 233 16.28 12.67 -3.98
C SER A 233 17.46 13.65 -3.95
N SER A 234 17.46 14.60 -4.88
CA SER A 234 18.32 15.79 -4.83
C SER A 234 17.63 16.99 -4.17
N LEU A 235 16.39 16.82 -3.69
CA LEU A 235 15.57 17.89 -3.13
C LEU A 235 16.01 18.21 -1.70
N LYS A 236 15.82 19.48 -1.31
CA LYS A 236 16.07 19.93 0.05
C LYS A 236 15.08 19.26 1.02
N GLN A 237 15.62 18.66 2.08
CA GLN A 237 14.81 18.04 3.13
C GLN A 237 13.98 19.09 3.89
N ARG A 238 12.72 18.78 4.15
CA ARG A 238 11.75 19.65 4.81
C ARG A 238 11.22 18.98 6.08
N PRO A 239 11.12 19.70 7.22
CA PRO A 239 10.46 19.17 8.40
C PRO A 239 8.94 19.14 8.24
N CYS A 240 8.29 18.23 8.95
CA CYS A 240 6.89 18.34 9.34
C CYS A 240 6.78 19.05 10.69
N TRP A 241 5.57 19.48 11.05
CA TRP A 241 5.31 20.17 12.29
C TRP A 241 4.09 19.57 12.97
N ILE A 242 4.14 19.44 14.30
CA ILE A 242 3.07 18.87 15.11
C ILE A 242 2.35 20.00 15.83
N VAL A 243 1.03 20.00 15.75
CA VAL A 243 0.13 20.85 16.51
C VAL A 243 -1.01 20.00 17.10
N TYR A 244 -1.78 20.55 18.00
CA TYR A 244 -2.87 19.83 18.66
C TYR A 244 -4.17 20.65 18.62
N THR A 245 -5.30 19.95 18.54
CA THR A 245 -6.60 20.55 18.84
C THR A 245 -6.70 20.81 20.35
N ASN A 246 -7.67 21.62 20.75
CA ASN A 246 -7.97 21.97 22.13
C ASN A 246 -9.50 22.08 22.34
N ASP A 247 -9.92 22.39 23.56
CA ASP A 247 -11.35 22.50 23.91
C ASP A 247 -12.12 23.53 23.07
N GLU A 248 -11.46 24.66 22.73
CA GLU A 248 -12.10 25.69 21.89
C GLU A 248 -12.34 25.18 20.47
N VAL A 249 -11.38 24.44 19.90
CA VAL A 249 -11.53 23.75 18.60
C VAL A 249 -12.68 22.75 18.68
N HIS A 250 -12.71 21.93 19.74
CA HIS A 250 -13.71 20.88 19.91
C HIS A 250 -15.11 21.50 20.07
N ARG A 251 -15.24 22.62 20.83
CA ARG A 251 -16.51 23.33 20.97
C ARG A 251 -17.06 23.80 19.62
N VAL A 252 -16.24 24.49 18.83
CA VAL A 252 -16.64 24.98 17.49
C VAL A 252 -17.07 23.82 16.59
N LEU A 253 -16.33 22.73 16.59
CA LEU A 253 -16.65 21.56 15.77
C LEU A 253 -17.92 20.84 16.28
N HIS A 254 -18.16 20.77 17.60
CA HIS A 254 -19.39 20.20 18.16
C HIS A 254 -20.63 21.03 17.78
N GLU A 255 -20.54 22.35 17.86
CA GLU A 255 -21.60 23.26 17.42
C GLU A 255 -21.88 23.12 15.90
N GLY A 256 -20.85 22.77 15.12
CA GLY A 256 -20.93 22.52 13.68
C GLY A 256 -21.50 21.15 13.27
N LEU A 257 -21.54 20.14 14.18
CA LEU A 257 -21.96 18.77 13.85
C LEU A 257 -23.31 18.66 13.13
N PRO A 258 -24.36 19.39 13.53
CA PRO A 258 -25.65 19.33 12.84
C PRO A 258 -25.61 19.76 11.37
N TYR A 259 -24.60 20.52 10.98
CA TYR A 259 -24.39 21.00 9.61
C TYR A 259 -23.37 20.16 8.82
N SER A 260 -22.77 19.16 9.45
CA SER A 260 -21.86 18.22 8.77
C SER A 260 -22.64 17.26 7.89
N PRO A 261 -22.27 17.08 6.60
CA PRO A 261 -22.91 16.11 5.71
C PRO A 261 -22.84 14.67 6.23
N LEU A 262 -21.91 14.36 7.11
CA LEU A 262 -21.76 13.04 7.74
C LEU A 262 -22.82 12.78 8.82
N TYR A 263 -23.38 13.82 9.43
CA TYR A 263 -24.29 13.71 10.58
C TYR A 263 -25.69 14.27 10.30
N ASN A 264 -25.88 15.01 9.21
CA ASN A 264 -27.18 15.52 8.79
C ASN A 264 -27.96 14.58 7.83
N GLY A 265 -27.39 13.39 7.50
CA GLY A 265 -27.99 12.40 6.63
C GLY A 265 -27.73 12.60 5.13
N GLN A 266 -26.95 13.62 4.73
CA GLN A 266 -26.62 13.90 3.34
C GLN A 266 -25.65 12.83 2.77
N ILE A 267 -24.64 12.40 3.55
CA ILE A 267 -23.74 11.30 3.23
C ILE A 267 -24.23 10.06 3.97
N GLN A 268 -24.58 9.02 3.22
CA GLN A 268 -25.00 7.73 3.76
C GLN A 268 -23.94 6.63 3.57
N SER A 269 -22.93 6.90 2.76
CA SER A 269 -21.84 5.96 2.49
C SER A 269 -20.85 5.85 3.65
N VAL A 270 -20.22 4.69 3.77
CA VAL A 270 -19.25 4.40 4.85
C VAL A 270 -17.91 5.02 4.54
N GLY A 271 -17.34 5.72 5.53
CA GLY A 271 -16.00 6.29 5.47
C GLY A 271 -14.92 5.39 6.10
N PRO A 272 -13.62 5.69 5.88
CA PRO A 272 -12.53 4.89 6.37
C PRO A 272 -12.39 4.97 7.90
N ARG A 273 -12.36 3.83 8.58
CA ARG A 273 -12.22 3.70 10.04
C ARG A 273 -10.91 4.28 10.58
N TYR A 274 -9.81 4.14 9.82
CA TYR A 274 -8.46 4.47 10.27
C TYR A 274 -7.90 5.80 9.72
N CYS A 275 -8.73 6.60 9.11
CA CYS A 275 -8.45 7.99 8.80
C CYS A 275 -9.77 8.76 8.91
N PRO A 276 -10.38 8.74 10.10
CA PRO A 276 -11.65 9.42 10.29
C PRO A 276 -11.48 10.92 10.12
N SER A 277 -12.52 11.58 9.69
CA SER A 277 -12.59 13.03 9.73
C SER A 277 -12.47 13.55 11.16
N ILE A 278 -12.16 14.82 11.33
CA ILE A 278 -12.03 15.39 12.68
C ILE A 278 -13.37 15.32 13.42
N GLU A 279 -14.51 15.51 12.75
CA GLU A 279 -15.84 15.34 13.33
C GLU A 279 -16.07 13.90 13.83
N THR A 280 -15.63 12.91 13.06
CA THR A 280 -15.75 11.49 13.47
C THR A 280 -14.87 11.17 14.67
N LYS A 281 -13.67 11.79 14.76
CA LYS A 281 -12.81 11.63 15.95
C LYS A 281 -13.45 12.15 17.22
N LEU A 282 -14.10 13.31 17.15
CA LEU A 282 -14.80 13.90 18.30
C LEU A 282 -15.95 13.03 18.79
N VAL A 283 -16.75 12.48 17.88
CA VAL A 283 -17.87 11.61 18.23
C VAL A 283 -17.40 10.25 18.75
N THR A 284 -16.35 9.69 18.15
CA THR A 284 -15.83 8.35 18.52
C THR A 284 -15.01 8.37 19.81
N PHE A 285 -14.32 9.48 20.09
CA PHE A 285 -13.42 9.64 21.24
C PHE A 285 -13.77 10.91 22.04
N PRO A 286 -14.98 10.98 22.62
CA PRO A 286 -15.47 12.20 23.29
C PRO A 286 -14.65 12.59 24.52
N ASP A 287 -13.97 11.62 25.18
CA ASP A 287 -13.18 11.85 26.39
C ASP A 287 -11.75 12.36 26.10
N LYS A 288 -11.41 12.62 24.81
CA LYS A 288 -10.10 13.16 24.46
C LYS A 288 -10.10 14.67 24.37
N ASP A 289 -9.30 15.31 25.20
CA ASP A 289 -9.17 16.77 25.27
C ASP A 289 -8.42 17.35 24.06
N SER A 290 -7.65 16.50 23.32
CA SER A 290 -6.89 16.94 22.16
C SER A 290 -6.61 15.83 21.16
N HIS A 291 -6.47 16.21 19.88
CA HIS A 291 -6.03 15.35 18.78
C HIS A 291 -4.77 15.91 18.16
N GLN A 292 -3.79 15.03 17.94
CA GLN A 292 -2.55 15.38 17.26
C GLN A 292 -2.82 15.60 15.76
N LEU A 293 -2.24 16.67 15.23
CA LEU A 293 -2.28 17.05 13.82
C LEU A 293 -0.86 17.25 13.31
N PHE A 294 -0.64 17.01 12.02
CA PHE A 294 0.64 17.23 11.37
C PHE A 294 0.49 18.24 10.24
N ILE A 295 1.32 19.26 10.25
CA ILE A 295 1.47 20.22 9.15
C ILE A 295 2.60 19.69 8.28
N GLU A 296 2.24 19.20 7.10
CA GLU A 296 3.12 18.49 6.16
C GLU A 296 3.34 19.33 4.90
N PRO A 297 4.61 19.61 4.48
CA PRO A 297 4.86 20.36 3.25
C PRO A 297 4.41 19.54 2.02
N GLU A 298 3.72 20.17 1.07
CA GLU A 298 3.32 19.54 -0.19
C GLU A 298 4.42 19.56 -1.26
N GLY A 299 5.57 20.17 -0.96
CA GLY A 299 6.73 20.17 -1.84
C GLY A 299 7.92 20.93 -1.26
N GLU A 300 9.03 20.92 -2.01
CA GLU A 300 10.28 21.55 -1.62
C GLU A 300 10.13 23.09 -1.54
N THR A 301 9.51 23.71 -2.53
CA THR A 301 9.46 25.16 -2.72
C THR A 301 8.08 25.77 -2.54
N THR A 302 7.01 24.97 -2.55
CA THR A 302 5.65 25.47 -2.37
C THR A 302 5.40 25.97 -0.96
N GLN A 303 4.51 26.96 -0.83
CA GLN A 303 4.00 27.42 0.47
C GLN A 303 2.76 26.64 0.90
N GLU A 304 2.31 25.66 0.12
CA GLU A 304 1.14 24.85 0.43
C GLU A 304 1.50 23.77 1.47
N MET A 305 0.74 23.74 2.56
CA MET A 305 0.89 22.77 3.66
C MET A 305 -0.39 21.94 3.82
N TYR A 306 -0.23 20.65 3.93
CA TYR A 306 -1.31 19.70 4.21
C TYR A 306 -1.51 19.55 5.72
N LEU A 307 -2.73 19.69 6.24
CA LEU A 307 -3.03 19.51 7.65
C LEU A 307 -3.51 18.09 7.93
N ASN A 308 -2.59 17.14 8.06
CA ASN A 308 -2.91 15.75 8.33
C ASN A 308 -3.59 15.57 9.69
N GLY A 309 -4.69 14.83 9.70
CA GLY A 309 -5.50 14.57 10.89
C GLY A 309 -6.71 15.49 11.06
N PHE A 310 -6.83 16.54 10.23
CA PHE A 310 -7.96 17.49 10.24
C PHE A 310 -8.81 17.40 8.94
N SER A 311 -9.00 16.18 8.41
CA SER A 311 -9.95 15.98 7.32
C SER A 311 -11.35 16.35 7.80
N SER A 312 -12.07 17.16 7.05
CA SER A 312 -13.41 17.66 7.42
C SER A 312 -14.27 17.88 6.19
N SER A 313 -15.58 17.68 6.36
CA SER A 313 -16.60 18.07 5.39
C SER A 313 -17.57 19.12 5.94
N MET A 314 -17.27 19.68 7.09
CA MET A 314 -18.08 20.75 7.70
C MET A 314 -18.19 21.98 6.80
N PRO A 315 -19.20 22.84 7.00
CA PRO A 315 -19.26 24.13 6.34
C PRO A 315 -17.97 24.91 6.47
N TRP A 316 -17.66 25.72 5.47
CA TRP A 316 -16.37 26.43 5.40
C TRP A 316 -16.12 27.35 6.59
N ASP A 317 -17.14 28.09 7.04
CA ASP A 317 -17.09 28.96 8.21
C ASP A 317 -16.73 28.19 9.49
N VAL A 318 -17.29 27.02 9.69
CA VAL A 318 -16.93 26.14 10.82
C VAL A 318 -15.47 25.67 10.70
N GLN A 319 -15.03 25.26 9.51
CA GLN A 319 -13.65 24.82 9.30
C GLN A 319 -12.65 25.92 9.66
N ILE A 320 -12.85 27.15 9.14
CA ILE A 320 -11.91 28.25 9.38
C ILE A 320 -11.96 28.73 10.83
N GLU A 321 -13.13 28.80 11.44
CA GLU A 321 -13.26 29.17 12.85
C GLU A 321 -12.50 28.16 13.74
N ALA A 322 -12.71 26.86 13.55
CA ALA A 322 -12.01 25.82 14.30
C ALA A 322 -10.49 25.90 14.13
N LEU A 323 -10.00 26.13 12.93
CA LEU A 323 -8.56 26.27 12.65
C LEU A 323 -7.93 27.44 13.40
N THR A 324 -8.61 28.61 13.45
CA THR A 324 -8.10 29.81 14.15
C THR A 324 -8.04 29.64 15.67
N LYS A 325 -8.68 28.61 16.24
CA LYS A 325 -8.55 28.27 17.69
C LYS A 325 -7.29 27.44 17.99
N ILE A 326 -6.59 26.92 16.98
CA ILE A 326 -5.28 26.27 17.14
C ILE A 326 -4.22 27.37 17.26
N PRO A 327 -3.45 27.48 18.35
CA PRO A 327 -2.54 28.60 18.60
C PRO A 327 -1.60 28.93 17.42
N ALA A 328 -0.97 27.93 16.82
CA ALA A 328 -0.08 28.09 15.66
C ALA A 328 -0.80 28.54 14.38
N LEU A 329 -2.13 28.41 14.30
CA LEU A 329 -2.95 28.68 13.13
C LEU A 329 -3.89 29.87 13.31
N ARG A 330 -3.71 30.69 14.37
CA ARG A 330 -4.61 31.82 14.71
C ARG A 330 -4.82 32.80 13.55
N HIS A 331 -3.82 33.00 12.71
CA HIS A 331 -3.85 33.93 11.57
C HIS A 331 -3.74 33.21 10.23
N VAL A 332 -4.05 31.92 10.19
CA VAL A 332 -3.84 31.09 9.01
C VAL A 332 -4.69 31.55 7.83
N GLN A 333 -4.06 31.55 6.66
CA GLN A 333 -4.73 31.65 5.35
C GLN A 333 -4.82 30.23 4.74
N VAL A 334 -5.84 30.02 3.93
CA VAL A 334 -6.15 28.70 3.38
C VAL A 334 -6.27 28.79 1.85
N TYR A 335 -5.61 27.89 1.14
CA TYR A 335 -5.71 27.79 -0.32
C TYR A 335 -7.00 27.11 -0.78
N ARG A 336 -7.48 26.10 -0.03
CA ARG A 336 -8.73 25.37 -0.33
C ARG A 336 -9.28 24.67 0.91
N PRO A 337 -10.62 24.51 0.99
CA PRO A 337 -11.27 23.85 2.11
C PRO A 337 -10.97 22.33 2.14
N GLY A 338 -11.19 21.72 3.29
CA GLY A 338 -11.40 20.28 3.41
C GLY A 338 -12.75 19.90 2.81
N TYR A 339 -12.86 18.68 2.29
CA TYR A 339 -14.10 18.13 1.75
C TYR A 339 -14.17 16.63 1.91
N ALA A 340 -15.39 16.10 1.96
CA ALA A 340 -15.64 14.69 1.74
C ALA A 340 -15.92 14.45 0.25
N ILE A 341 -15.59 13.24 -0.24
CA ILE A 341 -15.95 12.80 -1.57
C ILE A 341 -16.59 11.41 -1.49
N GLU A 342 -17.76 11.27 -2.08
CA GLU A 342 -18.41 10.00 -2.35
C GLU A 342 -18.14 9.56 -3.79
N TYR A 343 -17.95 8.26 -4.00
CA TYR A 343 -17.66 7.67 -5.30
C TYR A 343 -18.13 6.23 -5.35
N ASP A 344 -18.34 5.70 -6.56
CA ASP A 344 -18.75 4.31 -6.75
C ASP A 344 -17.56 3.36 -6.63
N PHE A 345 -17.82 2.20 -6.03
CA PHE A 345 -16.94 1.04 -6.03
C PHE A 345 -17.73 -0.23 -6.31
N PHE A 346 -17.03 -1.28 -6.70
CA PHE A 346 -17.61 -2.60 -6.95
C PHE A 346 -17.18 -3.58 -5.89
N ASP A 347 -18.09 -4.47 -5.48
CA ASP A 347 -17.78 -5.53 -4.52
C ASP A 347 -16.61 -6.38 -5.03
N PRO A 348 -15.45 -6.39 -4.38
CA PRO A 348 -14.26 -7.08 -4.88
C PRO A 348 -14.38 -8.61 -4.86
N ARG A 349 -15.40 -9.19 -4.22
CA ARG A 349 -15.69 -10.63 -4.32
C ARG A 349 -16.14 -11.06 -5.72
N GLN A 350 -16.45 -10.12 -6.60
CA GLN A 350 -16.73 -10.35 -8.02
C GLN A 350 -15.44 -10.53 -8.84
N LEU A 351 -14.27 -10.42 -8.22
CA LEU A 351 -12.97 -10.63 -8.85
C LEU A 351 -12.37 -11.98 -8.48
N THR A 352 -11.48 -12.45 -9.34
CA THR A 352 -10.56 -13.55 -9.06
C THR A 352 -9.29 -13.00 -8.37
N HIS A 353 -8.38 -13.87 -7.92
CA HIS A 353 -7.08 -13.45 -7.36
C HIS A 353 -6.15 -12.78 -8.38
N THR A 354 -6.46 -12.88 -9.67
CA THR A 354 -5.78 -12.12 -10.74
C THR A 354 -6.30 -10.70 -10.89
N LEU A 355 -7.34 -10.32 -10.14
CA LEU A 355 -8.13 -9.09 -10.27
C LEU A 355 -8.97 -9.01 -11.56
N GLU A 356 -9.08 -10.09 -12.30
CA GLU A 356 -10.02 -10.22 -13.42
C GLU A 356 -11.44 -10.39 -12.88
N THR A 357 -12.43 -9.76 -13.54
CA THR A 357 -13.84 -9.91 -13.16
C THR A 357 -14.36 -11.29 -13.53
N LYS A 358 -15.28 -11.83 -12.71
CA LYS A 358 -15.92 -13.12 -12.94
C LYS A 358 -17.02 -13.05 -14.02
N LEU A 359 -17.57 -11.87 -14.29
CA LEU A 359 -18.70 -11.65 -15.20
C LEU A 359 -18.28 -11.31 -16.61
N VAL A 360 -17.17 -10.59 -16.81
CA VAL A 360 -16.70 -10.13 -18.11
C VAL A 360 -15.25 -10.54 -18.29
N LYS A 361 -14.97 -11.37 -19.27
CA LYS A 361 -13.61 -11.84 -19.57
C LYS A 361 -12.73 -10.69 -20.07
N GLY A 362 -11.48 -10.67 -19.65
CA GLY A 362 -10.49 -9.65 -20.03
C GLY A 362 -10.68 -8.29 -19.34
N LEU A 363 -11.67 -8.15 -18.44
CA LEU A 363 -11.89 -6.94 -17.66
C LEU A 363 -11.30 -7.09 -16.24
N PHE A 364 -10.39 -6.18 -15.87
CA PHE A 364 -9.71 -6.17 -14.58
C PHE A 364 -10.04 -4.89 -13.80
N PHE A 365 -10.15 -5.00 -12.48
CA PHE A 365 -10.34 -3.84 -11.60
C PHE A 365 -9.15 -3.69 -10.64
N ALA A 366 -8.66 -2.47 -10.44
CA ALA A 366 -7.58 -2.21 -9.49
C ALA A 366 -7.72 -0.85 -8.79
N GLY A 367 -7.35 -0.81 -7.52
CA GLY A 367 -7.36 0.41 -6.71
C GLY A 367 -8.69 0.67 -6.01
N GLN A 368 -9.09 1.94 -5.94
CA GLN A 368 -10.27 2.36 -5.17
C GLN A 368 -11.59 1.79 -5.69
N VAL A 369 -11.68 1.46 -6.95
CA VAL A 369 -12.86 0.78 -7.53
C VAL A 369 -13.16 -0.58 -6.87
N ASN A 370 -12.18 -1.15 -6.15
CA ASN A 370 -12.32 -2.37 -5.34
C ASN A 370 -12.59 -2.08 -3.85
N GLY A 371 -12.94 -0.84 -3.51
CA GLY A 371 -13.22 -0.45 -2.12
C GLY A 371 -11.99 -0.28 -1.23
N THR A 372 -10.80 -0.06 -1.80
CA THR A 372 -9.58 0.25 -1.04
C THR A 372 -9.34 1.74 -0.93
N THR A 373 -8.60 2.19 0.10
CA THR A 373 -8.09 3.55 0.21
C THR A 373 -6.59 3.53 0.55
N GLY A 374 -5.80 4.15 -0.32
CA GLY A 374 -4.35 4.29 -0.18
C GLY A 374 -3.65 4.16 -1.52
N TYR A 375 -2.59 4.94 -1.68
CA TYR A 375 -1.80 4.96 -2.93
C TYR A 375 -1.09 3.64 -3.17
N GLU A 376 -0.56 3.06 -2.09
CA GLU A 376 0.23 1.84 -2.08
C GLU A 376 -0.65 0.62 -2.40
N GLU A 377 -1.83 0.55 -1.77
CA GLU A 377 -2.81 -0.49 -2.05
C GLU A 377 -3.28 -0.44 -3.51
N ALA A 378 -3.47 0.78 -4.02
CA ALA A 378 -3.86 0.98 -5.42
C ALA A 378 -2.73 0.56 -6.37
N ALA A 379 -1.49 0.98 -6.10
CA ALA A 379 -0.31 0.64 -6.90
C ALA A 379 -0.04 -0.88 -6.92
N GLY A 380 -0.13 -1.56 -5.76
CA GLY A 380 0.05 -3.01 -5.67
C GLY A 380 -1.00 -3.78 -6.49
N GLN A 381 -2.28 -3.38 -6.40
CA GLN A 381 -3.34 -3.94 -7.23
C GLN A 381 -3.11 -3.65 -8.71
N GLY A 382 -2.74 -2.42 -9.06
CA GLY A 382 -2.45 -2.02 -10.42
C GLY A 382 -1.35 -2.87 -11.05
N LEU A 383 -0.25 -3.06 -10.33
CA LEU A 383 0.86 -3.91 -10.76
C LEU A 383 0.39 -5.34 -11.09
N VAL A 384 -0.36 -5.96 -10.18
CA VAL A 384 -0.88 -7.33 -10.36
C VAL A 384 -1.89 -7.40 -11.50
N ALA A 385 -2.81 -6.43 -11.62
CA ALA A 385 -3.78 -6.39 -12.70
C ALA A 385 -3.11 -6.20 -14.08
N GLY A 386 -2.10 -5.32 -14.18
CA GLY A 386 -1.34 -5.11 -15.41
C GLY A 386 -0.55 -6.34 -15.84
N ILE A 387 0.10 -7.03 -14.90
CA ILE A 387 0.77 -8.32 -15.16
C ILE A 387 -0.25 -9.34 -15.67
N ASN A 388 -1.37 -9.51 -14.99
CA ASN A 388 -2.36 -10.52 -15.34
C ASN A 388 -3.13 -10.19 -16.64
N ALA A 389 -3.35 -8.92 -16.96
CA ALA A 389 -3.87 -8.52 -18.25
C ALA A 389 -2.94 -8.99 -19.39
N HIS A 390 -1.61 -8.78 -19.23
CA HIS A 390 -0.61 -9.30 -20.17
C HIS A 390 -0.62 -10.84 -20.22
N GLN A 391 -0.62 -11.52 -19.07
CA GLN A 391 -0.57 -12.98 -19.01
C GLN A 391 -1.80 -13.61 -19.68
N SER A 392 -2.99 -13.10 -19.36
CA SER A 392 -4.28 -13.61 -19.87
C SER A 392 -4.35 -13.56 -21.40
N ILE A 393 -4.01 -12.43 -22.02
CA ILE A 393 -4.09 -12.27 -23.49
C ILE A 393 -3.02 -13.07 -24.24
N ASN A 394 -1.97 -13.50 -23.56
CA ASN A 394 -0.90 -14.33 -24.14
C ASN A 394 -1.03 -15.81 -23.76
N GLY A 395 -2.10 -16.22 -23.08
CA GLY A 395 -2.32 -17.61 -22.67
C GLY A 395 -1.26 -18.15 -21.69
N LYS A 396 -0.65 -17.26 -20.91
CA LYS A 396 0.36 -17.60 -19.90
C LYS A 396 -0.30 -17.88 -18.55
N GLU A 397 0.45 -18.51 -17.64
CA GLU A 397 0.00 -18.81 -16.29
C GLU A 397 -0.33 -17.51 -15.50
N PRO A 398 -1.41 -17.50 -14.72
CA PRO A 398 -1.79 -16.39 -13.87
C PRO A 398 -0.72 -16.06 -12.84
N PHE A 399 -0.48 -14.77 -12.62
CA PHE A 399 0.39 -14.28 -11.55
C PHE A 399 -0.44 -14.03 -10.29
N VAL A 400 -0.24 -14.83 -9.26
CA VAL A 400 -0.91 -14.71 -7.97
C VAL A 400 0.14 -14.80 -6.87
N LEU A 401 0.05 -13.88 -5.90
CA LEU A 401 0.88 -13.88 -4.69
C LEU A 401 0.08 -14.43 -3.51
N SER A 402 0.67 -15.36 -2.77
CA SER A 402 0.06 -15.90 -1.56
C SER A 402 0.25 -14.97 -0.35
N ARG A 403 -0.50 -15.22 0.72
CA ARG A 403 -0.49 -14.41 1.95
C ARG A 403 0.81 -14.50 2.73
N ASP A 404 1.57 -15.56 2.56
CA ASP A 404 2.89 -15.79 3.16
C ASP A 404 4.06 -15.30 2.31
N GLU A 405 3.77 -14.86 1.08
CA GLU A 405 4.77 -14.32 0.14
C GLU A 405 4.81 -12.79 0.12
N ALA A 406 3.65 -12.13 0.24
CA ALA A 406 3.58 -10.67 0.09
C ALA A 406 2.38 -10.04 0.81
N TYR A 407 2.55 -8.79 1.30
CA TYR A 407 1.43 -7.95 1.72
C TYR A 407 0.45 -7.68 0.56
N ILE A 408 0.94 -7.61 -0.69
CA ILE A 408 0.10 -7.52 -1.88
C ILE A 408 -0.79 -8.77 -1.98
N GLY A 409 -0.25 -9.96 -1.67
CA GLY A 409 -1.02 -11.20 -1.60
C GLY A 409 -2.10 -11.16 -0.51
N VAL A 410 -1.75 -10.70 0.69
CA VAL A 410 -2.72 -10.49 1.80
C VAL A 410 -3.83 -9.52 1.38
N LEU A 411 -3.48 -8.40 0.75
CA LEU A 411 -4.41 -7.39 0.26
C LEU A 411 -5.43 -8.00 -0.71
N ILE A 412 -4.96 -8.64 -1.76
CA ILE A 412 -5.83 -9.18 -2.80
C ILE A 412 -6.69 -10.31 -2.25
N ASP A 413 -6.12 -11.22 -1.48
CA ASP A 413 -6.88 -12.31 -0.87
C ASP A 413 -7.98 -11.80 0.07
N ASP A 414 -7.69 -10.80 0.93
CA ASP A 414 -8.72 -10.17 1.78
C ASP A 414 -9.86 -9.57 0.93
N LEU A 415 -9.54 -8.86 -0.15
CA LEU A 415 -10.54 -8.24 -1.03
C LEU A 415 -11.45 -9.29 -1.67
N VAL A 416 -10.89 -10.27 -2.35
CA VAL A 416 -11.68 -11.21 -3.17
C VAL A 416 -12.38 -12.29 -2.36
N THR A 417 -11.93 -12.58 -1.13
CA THR A 417 -12.53 -13.60 -0.27
C THR A 417 -13.45 -13.02 0.80
N LYS A 418 -13.06 -11.94 1.47
CA LYS A 418 -13.82 -11.32 2.56
C LYS A 418 -14.73 -10.20 2.08
N GLY A 419 -14.35 -9.53 0.99
CA GLY A 419 -15.00 -8.30 0.57
C GLY A 419 -14.66 -7.12 1.49
N VAL A 420 -15.42 -6.03 1.35
CA VAL A 420 -15.21 -4.80 2.12
C VAL A 420 -16.56 -4.24 2.59
N ASP A 421 -16.66 -3.99 3.90
CA ASP A 421 -17.81 -3.31 4.52
C ASP A 421 -17.50 -1.82 4.77
N GLU A 422 -16.23 -1.46 4.77
CA GLU A 422 -15.69 -0.10 4.91
C GLU A 422 -14.45 0.04 3.99
N PRO A 423 -14.01 1.26 3.64
CA PRO A 423 -12.81 1.43 2.82
C PRO A 423 -11.61 0.68 3.40
N TYR A 424 -11.16 -0.33 2.66
CA TYR A 424 -10.08 -1.22 3.09
C TYR A 424 -8.74 -0.47 3.15
N ARG A 425 -8.00 -0.70 4.23
CA ARG A 425 -6.61 -0.29 4.42
C ARG A 425 -5.76 -1.45 4.90
N MET A 426 -4.53 -1.52 4.40
CA MET A 426 -3.55 -2.49 4.88
C MET A 426 -2.97 -2.07 6.23
N PHE A 427 -2.87 -3.04 7.14
CA PHE A 427 -2.21 -2.96 8.44
C PHE A 427 -1.40 -4.21 8.67
N THR A 428 -0.35 -4.10 9.51
CA THR A 428 0.47 -5.26 9.89
C THR A 428 -0.32 -6.34 10.62
N SER A 429 -1.43 -5.99 11.27
CA SER A 429 -2.32 -6.95 11.93
C SER A 429 -3.12 -7.83 10.97
N ARG A 430 -3.23 -7.46 9.69
CA ARG A 430 -3.91 -8.27 8.67
C ARG A 430 -3.02 -9.40 8.14
N ALA A 431 -1.70 -9.28 8.28
CA ALA A 431 -0.73 -10.28 7.85
C ALA A 431 -0.38 -11.20 9.03
N GLU A 432 -0.87 -12.42 8.99
CA GLU A 432 -0.57 -13.46 9.97
C GLU A 432 0.91 -13.84 9.97
N HIS A 433 1.55 -13.88 8.79
CA HIS A 433 2.95 -14.23 8.59
C HIS A 433 3.89 -13.02 8.47
N ARG A 434 3.58 -11.89 9.15
CA ARG A 434 4.30 -10.61 8.99
C ARG A 434 5.81 -10.68 9.21
N ILE A 435 6.32 -11.64 9.98
CA ILE A 435 7.77 -11.83 10.16
C ILE A 435 8.45 -12.35 8.88
N LEU A 436 7.71 -13.00 8.00
CA LEU A 436 8.18 -13.42 6.67
C LEU A 436 8.04 -12.30 5.63
N LEU A 437 7.21 -11.28 5.91
CA LEU A 437 6.85 -10.21 4.95
C LEU A 437 7.53 -8.88 5.27
N ARG A 438 8.77 -8.95 5.79
CA ARG A 438 9.52 -7.74 6.15
C ARG A 438 9.87 -6.89 4.94
N GLN A 439 10.02 -5.59 5.17
CA GLN A 439 10.39 -4.64 4.13
C GLN A 439 11.87 -4.79 3.68
N ASP A 440 12.75 -5.31 4.56
CA ASP A 440 14.18 -5.45 4.31
C ASP A 440 14.52 -6.58 3.32
N ASP A 441 13.65 -7.58 3.20
CA ASP A 441 13.90 -8.78 2.38
C ASP A 441 12.91 -8.99 1.23
N ALA A 442 12.10 -8.00 0.88
CA ALA A 442 11.13 -8.14 -0.20
C ALA A 442 11.80 -8.45 -1.55
N ASP A 443 13.01 -7.94 -1.79
CA ASP A 443 13.81 -8.29 -2.98
C ASP A 443 14.18 -9.77 -3.00
N MET A 444 14.61 -10.34 -1.87
CA MET A 444 14.97 -11.76 -1.78
C MET A 444 13.78 -12.69 -2.03
N ARG A 445 12.56 -12.26 -1.67
CA ARG A 445 11.32 -13.02 -1.85
C ARG A 445 10.74 -12.88 -3.26
N LEU A 446 10.71 -11.66 -3.83
CA LEU A 446 9.88 -11.32 -4.97
C LEU A 446 10.66 -10.98 -6.25
N THR A 447 11.92 -10.52 -6.16
CA THR A 447 12.71 -10.22 -7.36
C THR A 447 12.92 -11.44 -8.28
N PRO A 448 13.13 -12.67 -7.77
CA PRO A 448 13.17 -13.85 -8.64
C PRO A 448 11.89 -14.01 -9.48
N LYS A 449 10.71 -13.85 -8.85
CA LYS A 449 9.42 -13.91 -9.55
C LYS A 449 9.27 -12.79 -10.58
N GLY A 450 9.63 -11.55 -10.20
CA GLY A 450 9.61 -10.41 -11.13
C GLY A 450 10.54 -10.62 -12.35
N TYR A 451 11.67 -11.26 -12.14
CA TYR A 451 12.62 -11.59 -13.19
C TYR A 451 12.10 -12.71 -14.13
N GLU A 452 11.54 -13.77 -13.56
CA GLU A 452 10.91 -14.86 -14.33
C GLU A 452 9.75 -14.36 -15.20
N LEU A 453 8.97 -13.39 -14.71
CA LEU A 453 7.94 -12.70 -15.49
C LEU A 453 8.53 -11.86 -16.64
N GLY A 454 9.77 -11.42 -16.52
CA GLY A 454 10.40 -10.44 -17.43
C GLY A 454 10.17 -8.97 -17.04
N LEU A 455 9.66 -8.70 -15.83
CA LEU A 455 9.38 -7.34 -15.33
C LEU A 455 10.56 -6.75 -14.56
N ALA A 456 11.18 -7.52 -13.65
CA ALA A 456 12.43 -7.11 -13.01
C ALA A 456 13.61 -7.33 -13.97
N THR A 457 14.53 -6.35 -14.00
CA THR A 457 15.71 -6.38 -14.89
C THR A 457 16.77 -7.37 -14.40
N GLN A 458 17.68 -7.77 -15.29
CA GLN A 458 18.86 -8.57 -14.94
C GLN A 458 19.67 -7.88 -13.83
N GLU A 459 19.86 -6.56 -13.90
CA GLU A 459 20.54 -5.77 -12.86
C GLU A 459 19.89 -5.98 -11.47
N ARG A 460 18.56 -5.88 -11.36
CA ARG A 460 17.85 -6.12 -10.09
C ARG A 460 18.07 -7.54 -9.57
N TYR A 461 18.03 -8.52 -10.47
CA TYR A 461 18.25 -9.92 -10.12
C TYR A 461 19.68 -10.17 -9.62
N ASP A 462 20.68 -9.60 -10.29
CA ASP A 462 22.09 -9.73 -9.90
C ASP A 462 22.37 -9.02 -8.56
N LEU A 463 21.82 -7.83 -8.35
CA LEU A 463 21.89 -7.12 -7.08
C LEU A 463 21.28 -7.94 -5.93
N MET A 464 20.12 -8.53 -6.14
CA MET A 464 19.47 -9.40 -5.15
C MET A 464 20.34 -10.64 -4.84
N LYS A 465 20.92 -11.30 -5.87
CA LYS A 465 21.82 -12.44 -5.68
C LYS A 465 23.06 -12.05 -4.86
N SER A 466 23.71 -10.95 -5.26
CA SER A 466 24.87 -10.42 -4.55
C SER A 466 24.56 -10.12 -3.08
N LYS A 467 23.46 -9.45 -2.79
CA LYS A 467 23.00 -9.21 -1.41
C LYS A 467 22.81 -10.52 -0.65
N ARG A 468 22.11 -11.49 -1.25
CA ARG A 468 21.85 -12.80 -0.62
C ARG A 468 23.14 -13.51 -0.24
N GLU A 469 24.11 -13.59 -1.18
CA GLU A 469 25.39 -14.24 -0.98
C GLU A 469 26.21 -13.56 0.12
N GLN A 470 26.24 -12.22 0.14
CA GLN A 470 26.96 -11.46 1.16
C GLN A 470 26.34 -11.59 2.56
N VAL A 471 24.99 -11.56 2.65
CA VAL A 471 24.27 -11.79 3.90
C VAL A 471 24.54 -13.20 4.43
N GLU A 472 24.43 -14.23 3.59
CA GLU A 472 24.73 -15.62 3.99
C GLU A 472 26.18 -15.77 4.42
N GLY A 473 27.10 -15.15 3.69
CA GLY A 473 28.54 -15.18 4.02
C GLY A 473 28.84 -14.55 5.38
N LEU A 474 28.13 -13.46 5.75
CA LEU A 474 28.29 -12.82 7.06
C LEU A 474 27.66 -13.65 8.18
N VAL A 475 26.51 -14.25 7.95
CA VAL A 475 25.85 -15.19 8.89
C VAL A 475 26.72 -16.42 9.13
N GLN A 476 27.30 -16.98 8.06
CA GLN A 476 28.17 -18.15 8.17
C GLN A 476 29.48 -17.81 8.90
N PHE A 477 30.07 -16.65 8.60
CA PHE A 477 31.22 -16.15 9.35
C PHE A 477 30.92 -16.07 10.86
N ALA A 478 29.76 -15.53 11.24
CA ALA A 478 29.34 -15.44 12.65
C ALA A 478 29.22 -16.83 13.33
N ARG A 479 28.74 -17.84 12.60
CA ARG A 479 28.65 -19.23 13.08
C ARG A 479 29.99 -19.88 13.28
N ASP A 480 30.97 -19.60 12.42
CA ASP A 480 32.26 -20.26 12.43
C ASP A 480 33.24 -19.57 13.37
N PHE A 481 33.14 -18.25 13.49
CA PHE A 481 34.09 -17.44 14.25
C PHE A 481 33.85 -17.53 15.78
N SER A 482 34.92 -17.82 16.53
CA SER A 482 34.89 -17.88 17.99
C SER A 482 35.60 -16.66 18.59
N VAL A 483 34.92 -15.93 19.45
CA VAL A 483 35.42 -14.74 20.15
C VAL A 483 35.97 -15.12 21.49
N LYS A 484 37.23 -14.68 21.81
CA LYS A 484 37.82 -14.88 23.12
C LYS A 484 37.16 -13.99 24.17
N ALA A 485 36.90 -14.52 25.37
CA ALA A 485 36.27 -13.78 26.46
C ALA A 485 37.00 -12.45 26.78
N ALA A 486 38.34 -12.45 26.79
CA ALA A 486 39.12 -11.25 27.05
C ALA A 486 38.90 -10.09 26.06
N ILE A 487 38.53 -10.40 24.80
CA ILE A 487 38.27 -9.40 23.77
C ILE A 487 36.90 -8.76 23.95
N ILE A 488 35.88 -9.57 24.29
CA ILE A 488 34.48 -9.13 24.27
C ILE A 488 33.99 -8.63 25.65
N ASN A 489 34.59 -9.07 26.77
CA ASN A 489 34.11 -8.73 28.09
C ASN A 489 34.01 -7.23 28.35
N PRO A 490 34.97 -6.37 27.91
CA PRO A 490 34.82 -4.91 28.07
C PRO A 490 33.56 -4.35 27.39
N SER A 491 33.16 -4.91 26.26
CA SER A 491 31.92 -4.53 25.55
C SER A 491 30.68 -5.02 26.28
N LEU A 492 30.72 -6.24 26.82
CA LEU A 492 29.61 -6.82 27.58
C LEU A 492 29.35 -6.03 28.87
N GLU A 493 30.41 -5.68 29.59
CA GLU A 493 30.33 -4.86 30.80
C GLU A 493 29.74 -3.47 30.49
N LYS A 494 30.20 -2.83 29.41
CA LYS A 494 29.67 -1.56 28.94
C LYS A 494 28.18 -1.61 28.58
N ALA A 495 27.73 -2.77 28.04
CA ALA A 495 26.34 -3.03 27.74
C ALA A 495 25.50 -3.53 28.95
N GLY A 496 26.10 -3.57 30.16
CA GLY A 496 25.43 -4.07 31.37
C GLY A 496 25.20 -5.58 31.38
N LEU A 497 25.95 -6.31 30.56
CA LEU A 497 25.83 -7.77 30.42
C LEU A 497 26.88 -8.51 31.23
N GLN A 498 26.57 -9.72 31.64
CA GLN A 498 27.51 -10.59 32.34
C GLN A 498 28.72 -10.95 31.46
N PRO A 499 29.96 -10.82 31.96
CA PRO A 499 31.16 -11.21 31.25
C PRO A 499 31.19 -12.72 31.00
N LEU A 500 31.81 -13.11 29.89
CA LEU A 500 31.99 -14.52 29.52
C LEU A 500 33.14 -15.13 30.34
N LYS A 501 32.95 -16.37 30.80
CA LYS A 501 34.02 -17.15 31.47
C LYS A 501 34.96 -17.83 30.45
N GLN A 502 34.44 -18.10 29.23
CA GLN A 502 35.19 -18.73 28.14
C GLN A 502 34.77 -18.13 26.78
N GLY A 503 35.50 -18.43 25.73
CA GLY A 503 35.15 -17.97 24.39
C GLY A 503 33.76 -18.47 23.95
N ALA A 504 33.09 -17.69 23.11
CA ALA A 504 31.77 -18.00 22.55
C ALA A 504 31.78 -17.81 21.03
N LYS A 505 30.84 -18.42 20.33
CA LYS A 505 30.61 -18.13 18.92
C LYS A 505 30.06 -16.70 18.76
N LEU A 506 30.51 -16.01 17.72
CA LEU A 506 30.01 -14.67 17.40
C LEU A 506 28.49 -14.71 17.17
N TYR A 507 27.98 -15.77 16.55
CA TYR A 507 26.55 -16.01 16.35
C TYR A 507 25.77 -15.98 17.66
N ASP A 508 26.26 -16.68 18.70
CA ASP A 508 25.60 -16.75 20.03
C ASP A 508 25.61 -15.40 20.77
N LEU A 509 26.64 -14.58 20.52
CA LEU A 509 26.71 -13.22 21.05
C LEU A 509 25.65 -12.33 20.37
N LEU A 510 25.50 -12.43 19.05
CA LEU A 510 24.55 -11.65 18.27
C LEU A 510 23.07 -12.03 18.51
N LEU A 511 22.79 -13.20 19.10
CA LEU A 511 21.45 -13.53 19.57
C LEU A 511 21.00 -12.66 20.75
N ARG A 512 21.92 -11.99 21.44
CA ARG A 512 21.60 -11.09 22.56
C ARG A 512 21.05 -9.78 22.02
N PRO A 513 19.86 -9.31 22.45
CA PRO A 513 19.23 -8.09 21.91
C PRO A 513 20.07 -6.81 22.06
N GLN A 514 20.92 -6.77 23.10
CA GLN A 514 21.75 -5.59 23.45
C GLN A 514 23.02 -5.45 22.61
N LEU A 515 23.37 -6.46 21.82
CA LEU A 515 24.57 -6.46 20.99
C LEU A 515 24.18 -6.39 19.51
N ASP A 516 24.86 -5.57 18.75
CA ASP A 516 24.72 -5.50 17.30
C ASP A 516 26.07 -5.74 16.59
N ILE A 517 25.99 -6.02 15.30
CA ILE A 517 27.16 -6.34 14.49
C ILE A 517 28.16 -5.18 14.48
N GLN A 518 27.69 -3.93 14.34
CA GLN A 518 28.52 -2.74 14.26
C GLN A 518 29.29 -2.47 15.57
N GLN A 519 28.60 -2.64 16.72
CA GLN A 519 29.24 -2.52 18.04
C GLN A 519 30.34 -3.58 18.22
N LEU A 520 30.06 -4.83 17.84
CA LEU A 520 31.03 -5.92 17.99
C LEU A 520 32.23 -5.76 17.03
N ALA A 521 32.04 -5.19 15.86
CA ALA A 521 33.12 -4.91 14.91
C ALA A 521 34.18 -3.94 15.46
N GLN A 522 33.81 -3.04 16.39
CA GLN A 522 34.76 -2.14 17.05
C GLN A 522 35.81 -2.89 17.89
N PHE A 523 35.50 -4.09 18.35
CA PHE A 523 36.35 -4.90 19.24
C PHE A 523 36.90 -6.16 18.56
N ILE A 524 36.34 -6.54 17.42
CA ILE A 524 36.68 -7.77 16.70
C ILE A 524 37.22 -7.40 15.30
N PRO A 525 38.57 -7.25 15.13
CA PRO A 525 39.15 -6.84 13.84
C PRO A 525 38.72 -7.73 12.67
N ALA A 526 38.65 -9.04 12.87
CA ALA A 526 38.22 -9.96 11.81
C ALA A 526 36.77 -9.74 11.36
N LEU A 527 35.87 -9.28 12.25
CA LEU A 527 34.51 -8.88 11.89
C LEU A 527 34.51 -7.54 11.15
N HIS A 528 35.31 -6.58 11.63
CA HIS A 528 35.51 -5.30 10.94
C HIS A 528 35.99 -5.52 9.50
N ASP A 529 37.06 -6.30 9.29
CA ASP A 529 37.59 -6.59 7.98
C ASP A 529 36.57 -7.29 7.08
N LYS A 530 35.74 -8.19 7.66
CA LYS A 530 34.67 -8.85 6.95
C LYS A 530 33.57 -7.89 6.47
N ILE A 531 33.23 -6.90 7.31
CA ILE A 531 32.27 -5.84 6.96
C ILE A 531 32.84 -4.91 5.89
N GLU A 532 34.11 -4.49 6.03
CA GLU A 532 34.77 -3.62 5.07
C GLU A 532 34.91 -4.26 3.67
N ALA A 533 34.96 -5.59 3.61
CA ALA A 533 34.99 -6.35 2.36
C ALA A 533 33.62 -6.44 1.64
N LEU A 534 32.52 -6.03 2.29
CA LEU A 534 31.20 -5.98 1.68
C LEU A 534 31.09 -4.86 0.64
N GLU A 535 30.15 -5.00 -0.30
CA GLU A 535 29.83 -3.97 -1.29
C GLU A 535 29.53 -2.62 -0.61
N GLN A 536 30.35 -1.62 -0.88
CA GLN A 536 30.32 -0.34 -0.17
C GLN A 536 28.97 0.36 -0.24
N ALA A 537 28.33 0.37 -1.42
CA ALA A 537 27.06 1.06 -1.64
C ALA A 537 25.88 0.45 -0.86
N ARG A 538 25.99 -0.81 -0.45
CA ARG A 538 24.91 -1.58 0.21
C ARG A 538 25.34 -2.21 1.54
N ARG A 539 26.51 -1.84 2.03
CA ARG A 539 27.14 -2.41 3.24
C ARG A 539 26.19 -2.39 4.44
N GLU A 540 25.60 -1.24 4.73
CA GLU A 540 24.71 -1.07 5.88
C GLU A 540 23.45 -1.93 5.75
N GLU A 541 22.85 -2.00 4.57
CA GLU A 541 21.70 -2.85 4.26
C GLU A 541 22.04 -4.34 4.45
N ILE A 542 23.23 -4.78 3.99
CA ILE A 542 23.67 -6.18 4.12
C ILE A 542 23.91 -6.55 5.58
N VAL A 543 24.55 -5.66 6.35
CA VAL A 543 24.81 -5.86 7.79
C VAL A 543 23.49 -5.93 8.56
N GLU A 544 22.55 -5.03 8.30
CA GLU A 544 21.23 -5.03 8.93
C GLU A 544 20.46 -6.32 8.62
N ALA A 545 20.43 -6.73 7.35
CA ALA A 545 19.76 -7.97 6.94
C ALA A 545 20.38 -9.22 7.59
N ALA A 546 21.71 -9.29 7.71
CA ALA A 546 22.40 -10.38 8.39
C ALA A 546 22.08 -10.41 9.89
N GLU A 547 22.06 -9.25 10.54
CA GLU A 547 21.71 -9.14 11.97
C GLU A 547 20.27 -9.57 12.24
N ILE A 548 19.31 -9.12 11.42
CA ILE A 548 17.91 -9.54 11.51
C ILE A 548 17.81 -11.06 11.33
N LYS A 549 18.49 -11.63 10.32
CA LYS A 549 18.49 -13.06 10.05
C LYS A 549 19.02 -13.87 11.21
N ILE A 550 20.08 -13.41 11.90
CA ILE A 550 20.63 -14.06 13.08
C ILE A 550 19.64 -13.96 14.26
N LYS A 551 19.24 -12.75 14.63
CA LYS A 551 18.43 -12.49 15.84
C LYS A 551 17.03 -13.13 15.78
N TYR A 552 16.43 -13.16 14.60
CA TYR A 552 15.06 -13.64 14.41
C TYR A 552 14.98 -15.05 13.81
N HIS A 553 16.10 -15.75 13.65
CA HIS A 553 16.17 -17.07 13.02
C HIS A 553 15.11 -18.05 13.54
N GLY A 554 15.01 -18.23 14.86
CA GLY A 554 14.05 -19.17 15.46
C GLY A 554 12.60 -18.78 15.24
N TYR A 555 12.29 -17.49 15.18
CA TYR A 555 10.94 -16.99 14.87
C TYR A 555 10.60 -17.21 13.39
N ILE A 556 11.53 -16.91 12.50
CA ILE A 556 11.38 -17.10 11.05
C ILE A 556 11.15 -18.57 10.74
N GLN A 557 11.99 -19.48 11.22
CA GLN A 557 11.83 -20.93 11.00
C GLN A 557 10.49 -21.46 11.50
N ARG A 558 10.05 -21.03 12.69
CA ARG A 558 8.74 -21.44 13.21
C ARG A 558 7.61 -20.99 12.31
N GLU A 559 7.68 -19.74 11.85
CA GLU A 559 6.64 -19.17 10.99
C GLU A 559 6.61 -19.82 9.61
N GLU A 560 7.78 -20.13 9.02
CA GLU A 560 7.89 -20.91 7.78
C GLU A 560 7.21 -22.28 7.89
N MET A 561 7.42 -22.99 9.00
CA MET A 561 6.75 -24.26 9.25
C MET A 561 5.22 -24.12 9.34
N ILE A 562 4.73 -23.04 9.96
CA ILE A 562 3.29 -22.74 10.06
C ILE A 562 2.74 -22.43 8.67
N ALA A 563 3.41 -21.53 7.92
CA ALA A 563 3.02 -21.16 6.58
C ALA A 563 2.95 -22.37 5.64
N GLN A 564 3.95 -23.26 5.69
CA GLN A 564 3.93 -24.51 4.91
C GLN A 564 2.75 -25.43 5.24
N LYS A 565 2.36 -25.52 6.51
CA LYS A 565 1.16 -26.29 6.91
C LYS A 565 -0.11 -25.68 6.35
N ILE A 566 -0.25 -24.35 6.43
CA ILE A 566 -1.40 -23.63 5.89
C ILE A 566 -1.40 -23.74 4.36
N GLY A 567 -0.25 -23.58 3.70
CA GLY A 567 -0.11 -23.70 2.25
C GLY A 567 -0.60 -25.05 1.69
N ARG A 568 -0.49 -26.15 2.48
CA ARG A 568 -1.09 -27.43 2.10
C ARG A 568 -2.62 -27.37 2.04
N LEU A 569 -3.26 -26.58 2.89
CA LEU A 569 -4.72 -26.38 2.87
C LEU A 569 -5.15 -25.51 1.67
N GLU A 570 -4.28 -24.60 1.21
CA GLU A 570 -4.52 -23.82 0.00
C GLU A 570 -4.52 -24.65 -1.29
N GLN A 571 -3.86 -25.81 -1.27
CA GLN A 571 -3.87 -26.73 -2.42
C GLN A 571 -5.11 -27.65 -2.44
N VAL A 572 -5.90 -27.65 -1.36
CA VAL A 572 -7.09 -28.50 -1.25
C VAL A 572 -8.29 -27.78 -1.85
N ARG A 573 -8.54 -27.99 -3.14
CA ARG A 573 -9.69 -27.42 -3.85
C ARG A 573 -11.00 -28.02 -3.38
N ILE A 574 -11.98 -27.15 -3.06
CA ILE A 574 -13.31 -27.52 -2.57
C ILE A 574 -14.46 -26.93 -3.38
N LYS A 575 -14.20 -25.95 -4.25
CA LYS A 575 -15.22 -25.27 -5.06
C LYS A 575 -16.06 -26.26 -5.83
N GLY A 576 -17.39 -26.16 -5.69
CA GLY A 576 -18.34 -27.04 -6.36
C GLY A 576 -18.33 -28.50 -5.89
N ARG A 577 -17.55 -28.87 -4.86
CA ARG A 577 -17.48 -30.25 -4.35
C ARG A 577 -18.53 -30.57 -3.29
N PHE A 578 -19.04 -29.55 -2.61
CA PHE A 578 -19.95 -29.71 -1.50
C PHE A 578 -21.28 -29.01 -1.76
N ASN A 579 -22.36 -29.69 -1.42
CA ASN A 579 -23.62 -29.02 -1.14
C ASN A 579 -23.65 -28.68 0.35
N TYR A 580 -23.20 -27.47 0.69
CA TYR A 580 -22.99 -27.06 2.08
C TYR A 580 -24.29 -27.08 2.90
N SER A 581 -25.45 -26.85 2.30
CA SER A 581 -26.76 -26.90 2.97
C SER A 581 -27.06 -28.28 3.56
N THR A 582 -26.51 -29.35 3.00
CA THR A 582 -26.74 -30.74 3.43
C THR A 582 -25.81 -31.22 4.54
N ILE A 583 -24.69 -30.51 4.79
CA ILE A 583 -23.68 -30.90 5.79
C ILE A 583 -24.13 -30.49 7.18
N LYS A 584 -24.86 -31.37 7.88
CA LYS A 584 -25.41 -31.10 9.22
C LYS A 584 -24.35 -30.98 10.33
N GLN A 585 -23.15 -31.49 10.10
CA GLN A 585 -22.04 -31.56 11.06
C GLN A 585 -21.33 -30.21 11.25
N ILE A 586 -21.40 -29.31 10.29
CA ILE A 586 -20.87 -27.94 10.41
C ILE A 586 -21.94 -26.98 10.95
N SER A 587 -21.49 -25.85 11.53
CA SER A 587 -22.38 -24.87 12.11
C SER A 587 -23.33 -24.25 11.06
N ILE A 588 -24.49 -23.75 11.48
CA ILE A 588 -25.47 -23.09 10.59
C ILE A 588 -24.82 -21.88 9.93
N GLU A 589 -24.06 -21.11 10.71
CA GLU A 589 -23.34 -19.93 10.22
C GLU A 589 -22.31 -20.32 9.15
N ALA A 590 -21.51 -21.37 9.40
CA ALA A 590 -20.54 -21.87 8.45
C ALA A 590 -21.20 -22.34 7.14
N ARG A 591 -22.33 -23.07 7.21
CA ARG A 591 -23.09 -23.51 6.02
C ARG A 591 -23.51 -22.33 5.15
N GLN A 592 -24.16 -21.34 5.75
CA GLN A 592 -24.66 -20.17 5.03
C GLN A 592 -23.52 -19.36 4.39
N LYS A 593 -22.39 -19.21 5.09
CA LYS A 593 -21.22 -18.49 4.59
C LYS A 593 -20.50 -19.23 3.48
N LEU A 594 -20.27 -20.54 3.66
CA LEU A 594 -19.65 -21.39 2.65
C LEU A 594 -20.49 -21.46 1.37
N GLU A 595 -21.83 -21.58 1.50
CA GLU A 595 -22.74 -21.61 0.35
C GLU A 595 -22.74 -20.27 -0.41
N ARG A 596 -22.70 -19.15 0.31
CA ARG A 596 -22.70 -17.80 -0.29
C ARG A 596 -21.37 -17.47 -0.96
N ILE A 597 -20.24 -17.85 -0.36
CA ILE A 597 -18.89 -17.44 -0.80
C ILE A 597 -18.31 -18.46 -1.80
N ASP A 598 -18.67 -19.73 -1.67
CA ASP A 598 -18.16 -20.88 -2.44
C ASP A 598 -16.62 -20.82 -2.62
N PRO A 599 -15.85 -20.93 -1.50
CA PRO A 599 -14.41 -20.76 -1.53
C PRO A 599 -13.74 -21.81 -2.42
N GLU A 600 -12.66 -21.42 -3.10
CA GLU A 600 -11.94 -22.32 -3.99
C GLU A 600 -11.19 -23.43 -3.24
N THR A 601 -10.68 -23.10 -2.03
CA THR A 601 -9.82 -24.00 -1.26
C THR A 601 -10.24 -24.09 0.21
N ILE A 602 -9.78 -25.13 0.89
CA ILE A 602 -9.92 -25.26 2.36
C ILE A 602 -9.21 -24.11 3.09
N GLY A 603 -8.06 -23.67 2.60
CA GLY A 603 -7.35 -22.51 3.17
C GLY A 603 -8.21 -21.24 3.13
N GLN A 604 -8.84 -20.93 2.00
CA GLN A 604 -9.79 -19.81 1.88
C GLN A 604 -10.99 -19.99 2.83
N ALA A 605 -11.59 -21.19 2.87
CA ALA A 605 -12.68 -21.49 3.78
C ALA A 605 -12.32 -21.21 5.25
N SER A 606 -11.11 -21.56 5.67
CA SER A 606 -10.64 -21.38 7.06
C SER A 606 -10.51 -19.91 7.49
N ARG A 607 -10.37 -18.97 6.53
CA ARG A 607 -10.25 -17.53 6.78
C ARG A 607 -11.57 -16.78 6.78
N ILE A 608 -12.67 -17.43 6.41
CA ILE A 608 -13.99 -16.81 6.44
C ILE A 608 -14.41 -16.60 7.91
N PRO A 609 -14.70 -15.36 8.35
CA PRO A 609 -15.13 -15.10 9.71
C PRO A 609 -16.38 -15.90 10.08
N GLY A 610 -16.34 -16.64 11.21
CA GLY A 610 -17.44 -17.51 11.67
C GLY A 610 -17.35 -18.96 11.19
N ILE A 611 -16.28 -19.33 10.45
CA ILE A 611 -15.93 -20.73 10.19
C ILE A 611 -14.88 -21.16 11.21
N SER A 612 -15.20 -22.20 11.97
CA SER A 612 -14.33 -22.73 13.03
C SER A 612 -13.33 -23.76 12.50
N PRO A 613 -12.21 -24.00 13.21
CA PRO A 613 -11.33 -25.14 12.90
C PRO A 613 -12.05 -26.50 12.87
N SER A 614 -13.11 -26.63 13.68
CA SER A 614 -13.93 -27.86 13.69
C SER A 614 -14.70 -28.02 12.38
N ASP A 615 -15.28 -26.94 11.83
CA ASP A 615 -15.97 -26.98 10.54
C ASP A 615 -15.00 -27.36 9.41
N ILE A 616 -13.78 -26.83 9.43
CA ILE A 616 -12.72 -27.18 8.46
C ILE A 616 -12.32 -28.65 8.56
N ASN A 617 -12.14 -29.18 9.79
CA ASN A 617 -11.82 -30.60 9.98
C ASN A 617 -12.92 -31.50 9.42
N ILE A 618 -14.19 -31.12 9.59
CA ILE A 618 -15.32 -31.89 9.03
C ILE A 618 -15.23 -31.92 7.49
N LEU A 619 -14.95 -30.78 6.86
CA LEU A 619 -14.77 -30.74 5.40
C LEU A 619 -13.61 -31.63 4.93
N LEU A 620 -12.47 -31.61 5.65
CA LEU A 620 -11.32 -32.50 5.35
C LEU A 620 -11.69 -33.97 5.49
N VAL A 621 -12.39 -34.37 6.55
CA VAL A 621 -12.86 -35.74 6.76
C VAL A 621 -13.80 -36.19 5.64
N LEU A 622 -14.72 -35.30 5.20
CA LEU A 622 -15.63 -35.60 4.07
C LEU A 622 -14.88 -35.76 2.75
N MET A 623 -13.66 -35.24 2.64
CA MET A 623 -12.77 -35.44 1.49
C MET A 623 -11.87 -36.68 1.60
N GLY A 624 -11.95 -37.43 2.72
CA GLY A 624 -11.09 -38.58 2.98
C GLY A 624 -9.65 -38.21 3.37
N ARG A 625 -9.46 -37.02 3.99
CA ARG A 625 -8.16 -36.50 4.41
C ARG A 625 -8.08 -36.32 5.93
#